data_2bf65c09dff1c22940db8fc4eee12ad5
#
_entry.id   2bf65c09dff1c22940db8fc4eee12ad5
#
_cell.length_a   1.000
_cell.length_b   1.000
_cell.length_c   1.000
_cell.angle_alpha   90.00
_cell.angle_beta   90.00
_cell.angle_gamma   90.00
#
_symmetry.space_group_name_H-M   'P 1'
#
loop_
_entity.id
_entity.type
_entity.pdbx_description
1 polymer ?
#
loop_
_entity_poly.entity_id
_entity_poly.type
_entity_poly.pdbx_seq_one_letter_code
_entity_poly.pdbx_strand_id
1 'polypeptide(L)'
;MAQYNITIDSDLLHQLFLSDSRDSGVSKLLESVLNQILQAQATEQLRAKAYERTEERQGYRNGTYPHRLTTRVGSLILRVPRLRNGRFSTELFSRYQRSEQAFILALMEMVVNGVSTRKVSKITEELCGVRVSRSLVSELCRRLDPVIEA
;
A
#
# COMPACT_ATOMS: atom_id res chain seq x y z
N MET A 1 -19.78 -9.30 -5.47
CA MET A 1 -18.90 -8.41 -4.67
C MET A 1 -18.18 -9.26 -3.64
N ALA A 2 -16.87 -9.25 -3.64
CA ALA A 2 -16.10 -10.00 -2.65
C ALA A 2 -16.26 -9.35 -1.26
N GLN A 3 -16.45 -10.16 -0.23
CA GLN A 3 -16.52 -9.72 1.16
C GLN A 3 -15.36 -10.33 1.95
N TYR A 4 -14.66 -9.52 2.70
CA TYR A 4 -13.55 -9.94 3.54
C TYR A 4 -13.90 -9.78 5.02
N ASN A 5 -13.69 -10.84 5.80
CA ASN A 5 -13.77 -10.77 7.25
C ASN A 5 -12.41 -10.35 7.81
N ILE A 6 -12.38 -9.19 8.45
CA ILE A 6 -11.15 -8.59 8.96
C ILE A 6 -11.22 -8.53 10.48
N THR A 7 -10.20 -9.06 11.14
CA THR A 7 -10.05 -9.00 12.59
C THR A 7 -9.10 -7.86 12.96
N ILE A 8 -9.57 -6.97 13.83
CA ILE A 8 -8.78 -5.83 14.31
C ILE A 8 -8.51 -6.06 15.81
N ASP A 9 -7.23 -5.97 16.18
CA ASP A 9 -6.82 -6.09 17.56
C ASP A 9 -7.20 -4.82 18.35
N SER A 10 -7.73 -4.99 19.56
CA SER A 10 -8.07 -3.88 20.44
C SER A 10 -6.86 -3.01 20.78
N ASP A 11 -5.67 -3.59 20.88
CA ASP A 11 -4.45 -2.85 21.18
C ASP A 11 -4.07 -1.88 20.06
N LEU A 12 -4.34 -2.23 18.80
CA LEU A 12 -4.18 -1.32 17.66
C LEU A 12 -5.16 -0.14 17.73
N LEU A 13 -6.40 -0.40 18.15
CA LEU A 13 -7.39 0.66 18.32
C LEU A 13 -7.00 1.60 19.48
N HIS A 14 -6.49 1.06 20.59
CA HIS A 14 -5.97 1.87 21.69
C HIS A 14 -4.78 2.73 21.28
N GLN A 15 -3.84 2.18 20.52
CA GLN A 15 -2.71 2.95 19.99
C GLN A 15 -3.16 4.07 19.06
N LEU A 16 -4.20 3.85 18.25
CA LEU A 16 -4.74 4.86 17.34
C LEU A 16 -5.33 6.08 18.07
N PHE A 17 -6.03 5.85 19.17
CA PHE A 17 -6.76 6.92 19.89
C PHE A 17 -6.00 7.50 21.08
N LEU A 18 -5.11 6.76 21.70
CA LEU A 18 -4.45 7.14 22.94
C LEU A 18 -2.98 7.51 22.81
N SER A 19 -2.33 7.19 21.69
CA SER A 19 -0.94 7.56 21.47
C SER A 19 -0.80 8.95 20.86
N ASP A 20 0.21 9.70 21.30
CA ASP A 20 0.53 11.03 20.75
C ASP A 20 1.02 10.96 19.27
N SER A 21 1.41 9.78 18.80
CA SER A 21 1.82 9.53 17.42
C SER A 21 0.65 9.02 16.56
N ARG A 22 -0.26 9.91 16.20
CA ARG A 22 -1.45 9.61 15.40
C ARG A 22 -1.13 8.89 14.08
N ASP A 23 -0.05 9.30 13.42
CA ASP A 23 0.32 8.79 12.09
C ASP A 23 0.76 7.33 12.12
N SER A 24 1.47 6.88 13.16
CA SER A 24 1.91 5.50 13.26
C SER A 24 0.77 4.51 13.55
N GLY A 25 -0.26 4.93 14.26
CA GLY A 25 -1.45 4.12 14.55
C GLY A 25 -2.27 3.81 13.30
N VAL A 26 -2.54 4.83 12.48
CA VAL A 26 -3.29 4.68 11.23
C VAL A 26 -2.54 3.80 10.23
N SER A 27 -1.24 4.01 10.06
CA SER A 27 -0.44 3.19 9.14
C SER A 27 -0.38 1.72 9.57
N LYS A 28 -0.21 1.43 10.85
CA LYS A 28 -0.25 0.06 11.39
C LYS A 28 -1.62 -0.61 11.21
N LEU A 29 -2.70 0.13 11.47
CA LEU A 29 -4.04 -0.37 11.24
C LEU A 29 -4.26 -0.72 9.77
N LEU A 30 -3.90 0.19 8.86
CA LEU A 30 -4.03 -0.03 7.42
C LEU A 30 -3.16 -1.21 6.96
N GLU A 31 -1.93 -1.32 7.45
CA GLU A 31 -1.03 -2.45 7.18
C GLU A 31 -1.65 -3.78 7.62
N SER A 32 -2.21 -3.84 8.81
CA SER A 32 -2.90 -5.03 9.33
C SER A 32 -4.10 -5.42 8.45
N VAL A 33 -4.95 -4.46 8.10
CA VAL A 33 -6.11 -4.68 7.24
C VAL A 33 -5.69 -5.19 5.85
N LEU A 34 -4.75 -4.53 5.21
CA LEU A 34 -4.29 -4.91 3.87
C LEU A 34 -3.60 -6.28 3.85
N ASN A 35 -2.82 -6.61 4.88
CA ASN A 35 -2.22 -7.94 5.01
C ASN A 35 -3.27 -9.05 5.14
N GLN A 36 -4.33 -8.82 5.87
CA GLN A 36 -5.45 -9.77 5.98
C GLN A 36 -6.18 -9.93 4.64
N ILE A 37 -6.41 -8.85 3.90
CA ILE A 37 -7.02 -8.89 2.57
C ILE A 37 -6.13 -9.69 1.59
N LEU A 38 -4.81 -9.48 1.59
CA LEU A 38 -3.88 -10.23 0.76
C LEU A 38 -3.93 -11.73 1.06
N GLN A 39 -4.03 -12.14 2.33
CA GLN A 39 -4.18 -13.54 2.71
C GLN A 39 -5.54 -14.11 2.28
N ALA A 40 -6.60 -13.35 2.40
CA ALA A 40 -7.92 -13.75 1.93
C ALA A 40 -7.95 -13.93 0.41
N GLN A 41 -7.35 -13.04 -0.35
CA GLN A 41 -7.21 -13.17 -1.81
C GLN A 41 -6.38 -14.39 -2.21
N ALA A 42 -5.32 -14.70 -1.47
CA ALA A 42 -4.56 -15.94 -1.71
C ALA A 42 -5.41 -17.19 -1.45
N THR A 43 -6.25 -17.16 -0.43
CA THR A 43 -7.19 -18.25 -0.12
C THR A 43 -8.21 -18.44 -1.25
N GLU A 44 -8.75 -17.36 -1.80
CA GLU A 44 -9.68 -17.41 -2.94
C GLU A 44 -8.99 -17.98 -4.20
N GLN A 45 -7.79 -17.50 -4.53
CA GLN A 45 -7.05 -17.95 -5.71
C GLN A 45 -6.65 -19.41 -5.62
N LEU A 46 -6.29 -19.90 -4.43
CA LEU A 46 -5.92 -21.29 -4.19
C LEU A 46 -7.11 -22.21 -3.96
N ARG A 47 -8.30 -21.65 -3.70
CA ARG A 47 -9.49 -22.37 -3.25
C ARG A 47 -9.23 -23.26 -2.02
N ALA A 48 -8.30 -22.85 -1.17
CA ALA A 48 -7.95 -23.54 0.06
C ALA A 48 -7.34 -22.60 1.09
N LYS A 49 -7.69 -22.82 2.36
CA LYS A 49 -7.04 -22.14 3.49
C LYS A 49 -5.62 -22.71 3.73
N ALA A 50 -4.85 -22.02 4.57
CA ALA A 50 -3.55 -22.53 5.00
C ALA A 50 -3.72 -23.92 5.66
N TYR A 51 -2.88 -24.88 5.28
CA TYR A 51 -2.89 -26.28 5.77
C TYR A 51 -4.15 -27.09 5.49
N GLU A 52 -5.14 -26.54 4.78
CA GLU A 52 -6.35 -27.25 4.38
C GLU A 52 -6.04 -28.23 3.22
N ARG A 53 -6.58 -29.44 3.31
CA ARG A 53 -6.47 -30.46 2.27
C ARG A 53 -7.84 -30.65 1.63
N THR A 54 -8.04 -30.08 0.45
CA THR A 54 -9.26 -30.20 -0.35
C THR A 54 -8.91 -30.61 -1.78
N GLU A 55 -9.83 -31.31 -2.44
CA GLU A 55 -9.68 -31.68 -3.86
C GLU A 55 -9.76 -30.47 -4.80
N GLU A 56 -10.40 -29.39 -4.36
CA GLU A 56 -10.57 -28.16 -5.13
C GLU A 56 -9.33 -27.26 -5.10
N ARG A 57 -8.32 -27.62 -4.34
CA ARG A 57 -7.09 -26.83 -4.19
C ARG A 57 -6.34 -26.67 -5.50
N GLN A 58 -6.08 -25.41 -5.90
CA GLN A 58 -5.42 -25.08 -7.17
C GLN A 58 -3.93 -24.78 -7.05
N GLY A 59 -3.33 -24.96 -5.90
CA GLY A 59 -1.92 -24.71 -5.72
C GLY A 59 -1.49 -24.64 -4.25
N TYR A 60 -0.26 -24.24 -4.04
CA TYR A 60 0.34 -24.18 -2.70
C TYR A 60 0.93 -22.80 -2.41
N ARG A 61 0.84 -22.38 -1.16
CA ARG A 61 1.54 -21.20 -0.67
C ARG A 61 3.05 -21.47 -0.62
N ASN A 62 3.83 -20.45 -0.96
CA ASN A 62 5.29 -20.50 -0.92
C ASN A 62 5.85 -19.30 -0.14
N GLY A 63 5.35 -19.09 1.07
CA GLY A 63 5.73 -17.98 1.91
C GLY A 63 5.17 -16.62 1.44
N THR A 64 5.81 -15.56 1.90
CA THR A 64 5.47 -14.17 1.57
C THR A 64 6.75 -13.40 1.25
N TYR A 65 6.61 -12.26 0.58
CA TYR A 65 7.70 -11.30 0.44
C TYR A 65 7.25 -9.91 0.88
N PRO A 66 8.16 -9.09 1.44
CA PRO A 66 7.82 -7.74 1.82
C PRO A 66 7.68 -6.85 0.58
N HIS A 67 6.61 -6.09 0.54
CA HIS A 67 6.37 -5.06 -0.47
C HIS A 67 6.14 -3.72 0.22
N ARG A 68 7.03 -2.76 -0.03
CA ARG A 68 6.89 -1.42 0.53
C ARG A 68 5.95 -0.59 -0.33
N LEU A 69 4.90 -0.07 0.29
CA LEU A 69 3.93 0.82 -0.33
C LEU A 69 3.89 2.15 0.43
N THR A 70 4.21 3.23 -0.25
CA THR A 70 4.12 4.58 0.30
C THR A 70 2.70 5.11 0.10
N THR A 71 2.06 5.49 1.20
CA THR A 71 0.68 5.98 1.21
C THR A 71 0.59 7.34 1.88
N ARG A 72 -0.58 7.97 1.79
CA ARG A 72 -0.91 9.24 2.47
C ARG A 72 -0.75 9.18 3.99
N VAL A 73 -0.85 8.02 4.58
CA VAL A 73 -0.76 7.81 6.03
C VAL A 73 0.58 7.24 6.48
N GLY A 74 1.53 7.12 5.59
CA GLY A 74 2.87 6.60 5.85
C GLY A 74 3.29 5.48 4.91
N SER A 75 4.48 4.94 5.12
CA SER A 75 5.00 3.79 4.38
C SER A 75 4.58 2.51 5.06
N LEU A 76 3.96 1.62 4.29
CA LEU A 76 3.53 0.30 4.74
C LEU A 76 4.49 -0.77 4.22
N ILE A 77 4.67 -1.82 5.00
CA ILE A 77 5.38 -3.03 4.58
C ILE A 77 4.36 -4.17 4.51
N LEU A 78 3.90 -4.45 3.30
CA LEU A 78 2.90 -5.48 3.06
C LEU A 78 3.57 -6.83 2.85
N ARG A 79 2.98 -7.90 3.39
CA ARG A 79 3.43 -9.27 3.20
C ARG A 79 2.65 -9.91 2.07
N VAL A 80 3.19 -9.81 0.86
CA VAL A 80 2.53 -10.30 -0.34
C VAL A 80 2.72 -11.81 -0.45
N PRO A 81 1.65 -12.60 -0.56
CA PRO A 81 1.75 -14.05 -0.70
C PRO A 81 2.49 -14.46 -1.98
N ARG A 82 3.28 -15.53 -1.87
CA ARG A 82 3.86 -16.24 -3.02
C ARG A 82 3.13 -17.54 -3.22
N LEU A 83 2.86 -17.89 -4.46
CA LEU A 83 2.29 -19.17 -4.84
C LEU A 83 3.35 -20.02 -5.54
N ARG A 84 3.37 -21.32 -5.27
CA ARG A 84 4.36 -22.23 -5.85
C ARG A 84 4.14 -22.40 -7.35
N ASN A 85 2.88 -22.61 -7.75
CA ASN A 85 2.50 -22.85 -9.13
C ASN A 85 1.59 -21.71 -9.60
N GLY A 86 2.17 -20.61 -10.04
CA GLY A 86 1.41 -19.47 -10.50
C GLY A 86 1.84 -18.16 -9.87
N ARG A 87 1.19 -17.09 -10.31
CA ARG A 87 1.43 -15.74 -9.81
C ARG A 87 0.25 -15.29 -8.96
N PHE A 88 0.55 -14.84 -7.76
CA PHE A 88 -0.43 -14.11 -6.96
C PHE A 88 -0.75 -12.76 -7.63
N SER A 89 -2.02 -12.46 -7.79
CA SER A 89 -2.52 -11.18 -8.26
C SER A 89 -3.41 -10.51 -7.22
N THR A 90 -3.34 -9.20 -7.15
CA THR A 90 -4.19 -8.39 -6.27
C THR A 90 -4.66 -7.15 -6.99
N GLU A 91 -5.84 -6.67 -6.64
CA GLU A 91 -6.40 -5.40 -7.14
C GLU A 91 -5.92 -4.19 -6.32
N LEU A 92 -5.29 -4.43 -5.16
CA LEU A 92 -4.87 -3.36 -4.25
C LEU A 92 -3.75 -2.49 -4.83
N PHE A 93 -2.84 -3.10 -5.59
CA PHE A 93 -1.70 -2.42 -6.23
C PHE A 93 -1.13 -3.24 -7.38
N SER A 94 -0.46 -2.57 -8.30
CA SER A 94 0.29 -3.22 -9.38
C SER A 94 1.61 -3.81 -8.86
N ARG A 95 2.11 -4.87 -9.48
CA ARG A 95 3.28 -5.65 -9.03
C ARG A 95 4.51 -4.80 -8.66
N TYR A 96 4.76 -3.72 -9.39
CA TYR A 96 5.91 -2.83 -9.16
C TYR A 96 5.53 -1.48 -8.58
N GLN A 97 4.30 -1.29 -8.20
CA GLN A 97 3.82 -0.05 -7.61
C GLN A 97 4.41 0.13 -6.21
N ARG A 98 5.11 1.23 -6.01
CA ARG A 98 5.74 1.58 -4.71
C ARG A 98 5.00 2.66 -3.94
N SER A 99 4.07 3.33 -4.59
CA SER A 99 3.30 4.42 -3.99
C SER A 99 1.83 4.32 -4.33
N GLU A 100 0.99 4.73 -3.39
CA GLU A 100 -0.44 4.85 -3.59
C GLU A 100 -0.75 5.86 -4.71
N GLN A 101 -1.69 5.54 -5.58
CA GLN A 101 -2.05 6.41 -6.71
C GLN A 101 -2.53 7.79 -6.25
N ALA A 102 -3.37 7.84 -5.20
CA ALA A 102 -3.84 9.10 -4.64
C ALA A 102 -2.72 9.97 -4.08
N PHE A 103 -1.68 9.36 -3.50
CA PHE A 103 -0.49 10.06 -3.04
C PHE A 103 0.29 10.69 -4.22
N ILE A 104 0.48 9.93 -5.30
CA ILE A 104 1.13 10.41 -6.52
C ILE A 104 0.36 11.58 -7.13
N LEU A 105 -0.96 11.46 -7.25
CA LEU A 105 -1.82 12.53 -7.78
C LEU A 105 -1.72 13.82 -6.94
N ALA A 106 -1.69 13.69 -5.61
CA ALA A 106 -1.51 14.84 -4.72
C ALA A 106 -0.15 15.53 -4.94
N LEU A 107 0.94 14.77 -5.13
CA LEU A 107 2.26 15.33 -5.45
C LEU A 107 2.24 16.07 -6.78
N MET A 108 1.62 15.49 -7.81
CA MET A 108 1.49 16.12 -9.13
C MET A 108 0.70 17.42 -9.05
N GLU A 109 -0.38 17.44 -8.29
CA GLU A 109 -1.19 18.64 -8.09
C GLU A 109 -0.42 19.75 -7.37
N MET A 110 0.36 19.43 -6.35
CA MET A 110 1.24 20.41 -5.70
C MET A 110 2.21 21.05 -6.69
N VAL A 111 2.81 20.25 -7.56
CA VAL A 111 3.73 20.74 -8.60
C VAL A 111 3.03 21.64 -9.60
N VAL A 112 1.86 21.24 -10.09
CA VAL A 112 1.04 22.05 -11.03
C VAL A 112 0.68 23.41 -10.42
N ASN A 113 0.39 23.44 -9.12
CA ASN A 113 0.08 24.66 -8.38
C ASN A 113 1.35 25.48 -8.00
N GLY A 114 2.51 25.14 -8.49
CA GLY A 114 3.75 25.91 -8.33
C GLY A 114 4.47 25.69 -6.99
N VAL A 115 4.19 24.61 -6.28
CA VAL A 115 4.90 24.28 -5.04
C VAL A 115 6.30 23.76 -5.38
N SER A 116 7.34 24.38 -4.80
CA SER A 116 8.71 23.93 -5.04
C SER A 116 8.98 22.52 -4.49
N THR A 117 9.94 21.82 -5.10
CA THR A 117 10.30 20.45 -4.68
C THR A 117 10.70 20.34 -3.21
N ARG A 118 11.31 21.37 -2.64
CA ARG A 118 11.63 21.44 -1.21
C ARG A 118 10.38 21.54 -0.35
N LYS A 119 9.43 22.38 -0.75
CA LYS A 119 8.15 22.53 -0.04
C LYS A 119 7.30 21.26 -0.13
N VAL A 120 7.26 20.60 -1.29
CA VAL A 120 6.59 19.31 -1.46
C VAL A 120 7.12 18.30 -0.44
N SER A 121 8.44 18.12 -0.36
CA SER A 121 9.06 17.19 0.60
C SER A 121 8.72 17.55 2.05
N LYS A 122 8.74 18.82 2.41
CA LYS A 122 8.40 19.28 3.75
C LYS A 122 6.92 19.05 4.09
N ILE A 123 6.01 19.36 3.17
CA ILE A 123 4.57 19.13 3.35
C ILE A 123 4.27 17.64 3.53
N THR A 124 4.83 16.77 2.71
CA THR A 124 4.61 15.33 2.81
C THR A 124 5.18 14.74 4.10
N GLU A 125 6.33 15.24 4.56
CA GLU A 125 6.93 14.82 5.83
C GLU A 125 6.05 15.23 7.02
N GLU A 126 5.51 16.45 7.03
CA GLU A 126 4.64 16.95 8.10
C GLU A 126 3.24 16.31 8.10
N LEU A 127 2.62 16.13 6.91
CA LEU A 127 1.24 15.63 6.81
C LEU A 127 1.14 14.10 6.76
N CYS A 128 2.06 13.43 6.09
CA CYS A 128 1.99 12.01 5.81
C CYS A 128 3.08 11.20 6.51
N GLY A 129 4.04 11.85 7.16
CA GLY A 129 5.21 11.18 7.73
C GLY A 129 6.14 10.58 6.68
N VAL A 130 6.01 10.98 5.41
CA VAL A 130 6.76 10.43 4.28
C VAL A 130 7.66 11.49 3.67
N ARG A 131 8.95 11.20 3.60
CA ARG A 131 9.93 12.05 2.94
C ARG A 131 10.04 11.69 1.46
N VAL A 132 9.62 12.59 0.60
CA VAL A 132 9.68 12.42 -0.86
C VAL A 132 11.03 12.92 -1.39
N SER A 133 11.69 12.13 -2.22
CA SER A 133 12.96 12.54 -2.85
C SER A 133 12.72 13.56 -3.96
N ARG A 134 13.69 14.44 -4.18
CA ARG A 134 13.64 15.41 -5.29
C ARG A 134 13.59 14.72 -6.65
N SER A 135 14.26 13.57 -6.78
CA SER A 135 14.25 12.78 -8.02
C SER A 135 12.87 12.26 -8.36
N LEU A 136 12.10 11.81 -7.37
CA LEU A 136 10.72 11.38 -7.58
C LEU A 136 9.84 12.52 -8.06
N VAL A 137 9.92 13.69 -7.41
CA VAL A 137 9.16 14.88 -7.83
C VAL A 137 9.55 15.31 -9.24
N SER A 138 10.83 15.30 -9.58
CA SER A 138 11.30 15.63 -10.94
C SER A 138 10.81 14.61 -11.99
N GLU A 139 10.77 13.33 -11.66
CA GLU A 139 10.22 12.30 -12.55
C GLU A 139 8.73 12.50 -12.78
N LEU A 140 7.98 12.85 -11.74
CA LEU A 140 6.55 13.17 -11.86
C LEU A 140 6.30 14.40 -12.73
N CYS A 141 7.15 15.44 -12.61
CA CYS A 141 7.10 16.61 -13.49
C CYS A 141 7.27 16.22 -14.96
N ARG A 142 8.25 15.37 -15.28
CA ARG A 142 8.44 14.88 -16.66
C ARG A 142 7.24 14.12 -17.22
N ARG A 143 6.49 13.44 -16.40
CA ARG A 143 5.25 12.75 -16.83
C ARG A 143 4.12 13.72 -17.16
N LEU A 144 4.16 14.94 -16.63
CA LEU A 144 3.20 16.00 -16.93
C LEU A 144 3.51 16.72 -18.25
N ASP A 145 4.79 16.79 -18.65
CA ASP A 145 5.22 17.54 -19.82
C ASP A 145 4.41 17.20 -21.10
N PRO A 146 4.19 15.92 -21.48
CA PRO A 146 3.41 15.60 -22.68
C PRO A 146 1.91 15.93 -22.56
N VAL A 147 1.39 16.11 -21.36
CA VAL A 147 0.00 16.51 -21.13
C VAL A 147 -0.17 18.03 -21.27
N ILE A 148 0.87 18.78 -20.96
CA ILE A 148 0.87 20.26 -21.03
C ILE A 148 1.15 20.73 -22.46
N GLU A 149 1.94 19.98 -23.24
CA GLU A 149 2.26 20.27 -24.62
C GLU A 149 1.13 19.88 -25.63
N ALA A 150 0.18 19.11 -25.17
CA ALA A 150 -0.98 18.70 -25.95
C ALA A 150 -2.15 19.68 -25.78
#